data_f467dee15a2febe03a9e320103cc4e45
#
_entry.id   f467dee15a2febe03a9e320103cc4e45
#
_cell.length_a   1.000
_cell.length_b   1.000
_cell.length_c   1.000
_cell.angle_alpha   90.00
_cell.angle_beta   90.00
_cell.angle_gamma   90.00
#
_symmetry.space_group_name_H-M   'P 1'
#
loop_
_entity.id
_entity.type
_entity.pdbx_description
1 polymer ?
#
loop_
_entity_poly.entity_id
_entity_poly.type
_entity_poly.pdbx_seq_one_letter_code
_entity_poly.pdbx_strand_id
1 'polypeptide(L)'
;METLFEIDKLRCSYDKKYHEGISKVVLEIEHLSIPRGKKIFIVGESGIGKSTILETLGMMNNTIVPNDKTRFVFFDGYKEIDLRNMWKKRDKILADFRLKNYSFIFQSTNLMKNFTAFENVAFTRMLQGFTRFSSFQRTKKILEDLGLEHVNESRMAQELSGGQQQRLAFARAILPDFTVLFGDEPTGNLDAENAVRVMDILTHKLNEHEGASAIIVSHDMHLAVSFADVIIKIRKCIRPKQQENDEDISYGVINDTCVYSLVDNIWTNGIENYNSTDFELFLRKK
;
A
#
# COMPACT_ATOMS: atom_id res chain seq x y z
N MET A 1 0.70 14.77 -15.40
CA MET A 1 1.20 14.21 -14.12
C MET A 1 2.14 13.08 -14.45
N GLU A 2 3.24 12.93 -13.70
CA GLU A 2 4.11 11.76 -13.88
C GLU A 2 3.39 10.50 -13.36
N THR A 3 3.50 9.41 -14.11
CA THR A 3 2.94 8.11 -13.73
C THR A 3 3.92 7.38 -12.81
N LEU A 4 3.41 6.68 -11.81
CA LEU A 4 4.17 5.80 -10.91
C LEU A 4 4.04 4.34 -11.32
N PHE A 5 2.81 3.88 -11.57
CA PHE A 5 2.52 2.55 -12.11
C PHE A 5 1.58 2.66 -13.31
N GLU A 6 1.85 1.81 -14.31
CA GLU A 6 0.98 1.62 -15.46
C GLU A 6 0.66 0.14 -15.60
N ILE A 7 -0.63 -0.20 -15.59
CA ILE A 7 -1.10 -1.58 -15.51
C ILE A 7 -2.21 -1.78 -16.53
N ASP A 8 -2.04 -2.74 -17.43
CA ASP A 8 -3.06 -3.17 -18.38
C ASP A 8 -3.25 -4.68 -18.31
N LYS A 9 -4.51 -5.12 -18.32
CA LYS A 9 -4.94 -6.52 -18.46
C LYS A 9 -4.23 -7.47 -17.50
N LEU A 10 -4.06 -7.03 -16.24
CA LEU A 10 -3.46 -7.82 -15.17
C LEU A 10 -4.54 -8.63 -14.46
N ARG A 11 -4.28 -9.93 -14.26
CA ARG A 11 -5.08 -10.82 -13.43
C ARG A 11 -4.25 -11.35 -12.29
N CYS A 12 -4.85 -11.39 -11.10
CA CYS A 12 -4.20 -11.89 -9.88
C CYS A 12 -4.91 -13.14 -9.36
N SER A 13 -4.12 -14.16 -9.00
CA SER A 13 -4.59 -15.40 -8.38
C SER A 13 -3.54 -15.91 -7.39
N TYR A 14 -3.98 -16.49 -6.28
CA TYR A 14 -3.12 -17.24 -5.36
C TYR A 14 -3.01 -18.71 -5.77
N ASP A 15 -3.85 -19.19 -6.70
CA ASP A 15 -3.80 -20.54 -7.22
C ASP A 15 -2.69 -20.66 -8.27
N LYS A 16 -1.74 -21.59 -8.06
CA LYS A 16 -0.64 -21.85 -8.98
C LYS A 16 -1.01 -22.81 -10.13
N LYS A 17 -2.23 -23.39 -10.11
CA LYS A 17 -2.70 -24.37 -11.12
C LYS A 17 -3.38 -23.72 -12.33
N TYR A 18 -3.03 -22.48 -12.69
CA TYR A 18 -3.61 -21.82 -13.86
C TYR A 18 -3.27 -22.47 -15.20
N HIS A 19 -2.36 -23.47 -15.25
CA HIS A 19 -2.10 -24.27 -16.44
C HIS A 19 -3.26 -25.20 -16.85
N GLU A 20 -4.22 -25.44 -15.94
CA GLU A 20 -5.38 -26.33 -16.19
C GLU A 20 -6.68 -25.55 -16.50
N GLY A 21 -6.61 -24.23 -16.74
CA GLY A 21 -7.78 -23.42 -17.09
C GLY A 21 -8.70 -23.04 -15.92
N ILE A 22 -8.40 -23.47 -14.69
CA ILE A 22 -9.21 -23.26 -13.48
C ILE A 22 -8.44 -22.40 -12.49
N SER A 23 -8.07 -21.17 -12.86
CA SER A 23 -7.53 -20.26 -11.86
C SER A 23 -8.64 -19.43 -11.22
N LYS A 24 -8.73 -19.47 -9.90
CA LYS A 24 -9.60 -18.59 -9.12
C LYS A 24 -9.00 -17.18 -9.14
N VAL A 25 -9.36 -16.38 -10.14
CA VAL A 25 -8.99 -14.96 -10.20
C VAL A 25 -9.64 -14.23 -9.02
N VAL A 26 -8.83 -13.54 -8.24
CA VAL A 26 -9.25 -12.73 -7.10
C VAL A 26 -9.41 -11.27 -7.49
N LEU A 27 -8.56 -10.79 -8.42
CA LEU A 27 -8.57 -9.41 -8.87
C LEU A 27 -8.24 -9.36 -10.37
N GLU A 28 -8.98 -8.55 -11.10
CA GLU A 28 -8.73 -8.21 -12.51
C GLU A 28 -8.58 -6.70 -12.65
N ILE A 29 -7.48 -6.26 -13.27
CA ILE A 29 -7.21 -4.86 -13.59
C ILE A 29 -7.23 -4.75 -15.11
N GLU A 30 -8.27 -4.11 -15.63
CA GLU A 30 -8.41 -3.85 -17.07
C GLU A 30 -7.43 -2.78 -17.51
N HIS A 31 -7.45 -1.65 -16.81
CA HIS A 31 -6.51 -0.54 -16.93
C HIS A 31 -6.41 0.18 -15.58
N LEU A 32 -5.19 0.60 -15.19
CA LEU A 32 -4.95 1.42 -14.02
C LEU A 32 -3.64 2.20 -14.19
N SER A 33 -3.75 3.51 -14.20
CA SER A 33 -2.61 4.42 -14.10
C SER A 33 -2.59 5.08 -12.71
N ILE A 34 -1.50 4.88 -11.96
CA ILE A 34 -1.30 5.45 -10.63
C ILE A 34 -0.34 6.62 -10.74
N PRO A 35 -0.76 7.85 -10.35
CA PRO A 35 0.10 9.03 -10.42
C PRO A 35 1.19 9.00 -9.34
N ARG A 36 2.34 9.61 -9.66
CA ARG A 36 3.47 9.82 -8.74
C ARG A 36 3.21 11.00 -7.80
N GLY A 37 3.79 10.96 -6.60
CA GLY A 37 3.74 12.05 -5.63
C GLY A 37 2.36 12.23 -4.99
N LYS A 38 1.55 11.17 -4.95
CA LYS A 38 0.17 11.21 -4.45
C LYS A 38 -0.08 10.22 -3.32
N LYS A 39 -1.07 10.54 -2.50
CA LYS A 39 -1.66 9.63 -1.51
C LYS A 39 -2.86 8.93 -2.15
N ILE A 40 -2.69 7.64 -2.43
CA ILE A 40 -3.68 6.79 -3.09
C ILE A 40 -4.32 5.89 -2.04
N PHE A 41 -5.64 5.94 -1.90
CA PHE A 41 -6.37 5.02 -1.04
C PHE A 41 -7.11 3.98 -1.87
N ILE A 42 -7.01 2.72 -1.46
CA ILE A 42 -7.73 1.60 -2.06
C ILE A 42 -8.82 1.18 -1.11
N VAL A 43 -10.06 1.25 -1.57
CA VAL A 43 -11.25 0.95 -0.78
C VAL A 43 -12.13 -0.10 -1.47
N GLY A 44 -12.98 -0.77 -0.71
CA GLY A 44 -13.89 -1.79 -1.23
C GLY A 44 -14.30 -2.78 -0.15
N GLU A 45 -15.19 -3.71 -0.49
CA GLU A 45 -15.68 -4.75 0.42
C GLU A 45 -14.55 -5.64 0.97
N SER A 46 -14.80 -6.32 2.09
CA SER A 46 -13.86 -7.33 2.60
C SER A 46 -13.71 -8.48 1.60
N GLY A 47 -12.50 -8.98 1.43
CA GLY A 47 -12.21 -10.11 0.52
C GLY A 47 -12.22 -9.78 -0.97
N ILE A 48 -12.38 -8.51 -1.38
CA ILE A 48 -12.49 -8.10 -2.79
C ILE A 48 -11.13 -7.99 -3.53
N GLY A 49 -10.01 -8.24 -2.85
CA GLY A 49 -8.68 -8.16 -3.46
C GLY A 49 -7.86 -6.91 -3.11
N LYS A 50 -8.24 -6.14 -2.06
CA LYS A 50 -7.47 -4.96 -1.61
C LYS A 50 -6.03 -5.31 -1.21
N SER A 51 -5.85 -6.29 -0.34
CA SER A 51 -4.50 -6.75 0.02
C SER A 51 -3.79 -7.39 -1.18
N THR A 52 -4.54 -8.06 -2.09
CA THR A 52 -3.97 -8.65 -3.29
C THR A 52 -3.34 -7.61 -4.21
N ILE A 53 -4.00 -6.47 -4.47
CA ILE A 53 -3.39 -5.41 -5.29
C ILE A 53 -2.17 -4.82 -4.58
N LEU A 54 -2.25 -4.57 -3.27
CA LEU A 54 -1.14 -4.02 -2.49
C LEU A 54 0.07 -4.94 -2.50
N GLU A 55 -0.12 -6.25 -2.29
CA GLU A 55 0.93 -7.27 -2.34
C GLU A 55 1.52 -7.42 -3.75
N THR A 56 0.69 -7.31 -4.79
CA THR A 56 1.12 -7.41 -6.19
C THR A 56 1.97 -6.21 -6.59
N LEU A 57 1.50 -4.98 -6.31
CA LEU A 57 2.25 -3.74 -6.57
C LEU A 57 3.55 -3.70 -5.75
N GLY A 58 3.48 -4.11 -4.49
CA GLY A 58 4.63 -4.18 -3.57
C GLY A 58 5.60 -5.32 -3.87
N MET A 59 5.32 -6.16 -4.86
CA MET A 59 6.13 -7.32 -5.22
C MET A 59 6.37 -8.26 -4.02
N MET A 60 5.35 -8.44 -3.15
CA MET A 60 5.44 -9.28 -1.97
C MET A 60 5.06 -10.73 -2.25
N ASN A 61 4.02 -10.93 -3.06
CA ASN A 61 3.55 -12.22 -3.51
C ASN A 61 3.46 -12.28 -5.04
N ASN A 62 3.84 -13.41 -5.61
CA ASN A 62 3.67 -13.64 -7.04
C ASN A 62 2.24 -14.12 -7.33
N THR A 63 1.33 -13.17 -7.45
CA THR A 63 -0.08 -13.43 -7.76
C THR A 63 -0.41 -13.29 -9.24
N ILE A 64 0.55 -12.86 -10.05
CA ILE A 64 0.34 -12.52 -11.46
C ILE A 64 0.03 -13.77 -12.26
N VAL A 65 -1.15 -13.82 -12.90
CA VAL A 65 -1.49 -14.84 -13.89
C VAL A 65 -0.80 -14.48 -15.21
N PRO A 66 0.05 -15.34 -15.77
CA PRO A 66 0.75 -15.06 -17.02
C PRO A 66 -0.22 -14.76 -18.17
N ASN A 67 0.01 -13.62 -18.85
CA ASN A 67 -0.73 -13.23 -20.05
C ASN A 67 0.17 -12.29 -20.88
N ASP A 68 0.32 -12.59 -22.17
CA ASP A 68 1.17 -11.82 -23.09
C ASP A 68 0.68 -10.38 -23.28
N LYS A 69 -0.62 -10.12 -23.08
CA LYS A 69 -1.24 -8.79 -23.20
C LYS A 69 -1.11 -7.95 -21.93
N THR A 70 -0.60 -8.51 -20.83
CA THR A 70 -0.42 -7.79 -19.58
C THR A 70 0.71 -6.77 -19.70
N ARG A 71 0.46 -5.52 -19.35
CA ARG A 71 1.48 -4.53 -19.03
C ARG A 71 1.48 -4.32 -17.52
N PHE A 72 2.65 -4.31 -16.91
CA PHE A 72 2.82 -3.98 -15.48
C PHE A 72 4.18 -3.32 -15.30
N VAL A 73 4.16 -2.00 -15.27
CA VAL A 73 5.35 -1.15 -15.30
C VAL A 73 5.37 -0.24 -14.08
N PHE A 74 6.54 -0.11 -13.51
CA PHE A 74 6.88 0.87 -12.47
C PHE A 74 7.86 1.89 -13.04
N PHE A 75 7.64 3.16 -12.77
CA PHE A 75 8.53 4.26 -13.14
C PHE A 75 9.31 4.72 -11.91
N ASP A 76 10.63 4.59 -11.94
CA ASP A 76 11.49 4.98 -10.80
C ASP A 76 11.87 6.48 -10.80
N GLY A 77 11.32 7.25 -11.74
CA GLY A 77 11.63 8.66 -11.99
C GLY A 77 12.61 8.86 -13.13
N TYR A 78 13.31 7.81 -13.57
CA TYR A 78 14.29 7.86 -14.65
C TYR A 78 13.96 6.91 -15.80
N LYS A 79 13.36 5.77 -15.49
CA LYS A 79 13.10 4.71 -16.48
C LYS A 79 11.88 3.87 -16.11
N GLU A 80 11.38 3.18 -17.13
CA GLU A 80 10.39 2.11 -16.97
C GLU A 80 11.04 0.82 -16.49
N ILE A 81 10.41 0.16 -15.52
CA ILE A 81 10.81 -1.16 -15.00
C ILE A 81 9.63 -2.11 -15.18
N ASP A 82 9.77 -3.10 -16.08
CA ASP A 82 8.78 -4.16 -16.26
C ASP A 82 8.79 -5.11 -15.04
N LEU A 83 7.69 -5.09 -14.28
CA LEU A 83 7.54 -5.88 -13.07
C LEU A 83 7.04 -7.30 -13.34
N ARG A 84 6.43 -7.61 -14.50
CA ARG A 84 5.93 -8.95 -14.83
C ARG A 84 6.99 -10.04 -14.70
N ASN A 85 8.22 -9.69 -15.08
CA ASN A 85 9.34 -10.62 -15.13
C ASN A 85 10.26 -10.54 -13.92
N MET A 86 9.96 -9.70 -12.92
CA MET A 86 10.81 -9.55 -11.74
C MET A 86 10.91 -10.84 -10.92
N TRP A 87 9.84 -11.62 -10.85
CA TRP A 87 9.80 -12.93 -10.16
C TRP A 87 10.65 -14.02 -10.81
N LYS A 88 11.05 -13.83 -12.07
CA LYS A 88 11.98 -14.74 -12.77
C LYS A 88 13.45 -14.40 -12.52
N LYS A 89 13.71 -13.25 -11.91
CA LYS A 89 15.08 -12.81 -11.58
C LYS A 89 15.55 -13.45 -10.28
N ARG A 90 16.85 -13.32 -9.99
CA ARG A 90 17.42 -13.78 -8.71
C ARG A 90 16.79 -13.02 -7.55
N ASP A 91 16.53 -13.68 -6.44
CA ASP A 91 15.93 -13.12 -5.22
C ASP A 91 16.61 -11.84 -4.75
N LYS A 92 17.94 -11.78 -4.86
CA LYS A 92 18.72 -10.58 -4.53
C LYS A 92 18.28 -9.34 -5.35
N ILE A 93 18.02 -9.51 -6.65
CA ILE A 93 17.60 -8.38 -7.51
C ILE A 93 16.25 -7.83 -7.05
N LEU A 94 15.32 -8.72 -6.71
CA LEU A 94 14.01 -8.33 -6.19
C LEU A 94 14.12 -7.69 -4.80
N ALA A 95 14.98 -8.22 -3.93
CA ALA A 95 15.23 -7.65 -2.61
C ALA A 95 15.85 -6.25 -2.70
N ASP A 96 16.87 -6.07 -3.53
CA ASP A 96 17.53 -4.79 -3.76
C ASP A 96 16.56 -3.76 -4.37
N PHE A 97 15.70 -4.20 -5.32
CA PHE A 97 14.66 -3.35 -5.89
C PHE A 97 13.67 -2.86 -4.83
N ARG A 98 13.16 -3.77 -3.96
CA ARG A 98 12.26 -3.39 -2.87
C ARG A 98 12.94 -2.47 -1.85
N LEU A 99 14.16 -2.80 -1.43
CA LEU A 99 14.92 -2.00 -0.47
C LEU A 99 15.14 -0.57 -0.94
N LYS A 100 15.36 -0.39 -2.25
CA LYS A 100 15.60 0.93 -2.85
C LYS A 100 14.32 1.74 -3.01
N ASN A 101 13.20 1.10 -3.38
CA ASN A 101 12.03 1.81 -3.88
C ASN A 101 10.83 1.74 -2.94
N TYR A 102 10.73 0.72 -2.08
CA TYR A 102 9.50 0.40 -1.37
C TYR A 102 9.66 0.42 0.14
N SER A 103 8.62 0.89 0.81
CA SER A 103 8.45 0.72 2.25
C SER A 103 7.07 0.16 2.55
N PHE A 104 6.91 -0.51 3.71
CA PHE A 104 5.67 -1.25 4.02
C PHE A 104 5.21 -1.03 5.46
N ILE A 105 3.90 -0.80 5.61
CA ILE A 105 3.17 -0.91 6.87
C ILE A 105 2.18 -2.06 6.71
N PHE A 106 2.30 -3.07 7.54
CA PHE A 106 1.42 -4.24 7.52
C PHE A 106 0.30 -4.10 8.57
N GLN A 107 -0.82 -4.75 8.34
CA GLN A 107 -1.91 -4.83 9.31
C GLN A 107 -1.43 -5.38 10.66
N SER A 108 -0.59 -6.41 10.65
CA SER A 108 0.17 -6.84 11.83
C SER A 108 1.49 -6.08 11.90
N THR A 109 1.90 -5.66 13.09
CA THR A 109 3.08 -4.81 13.27
C THR A 109 4.39 -5.44 12.78
N ASN A 110 4.48 -6.79 12.77
CA ASN A 110 5.64 -7.56 12.32
C ASN A 110 6.98 -7.01 12.87
N LEU A 111 6.97 -6.56 14.14
CA LEU A 111 8.18 -6.09 14.79
C LEU A 111 9.10 -7.26 15.12
N MET A 112 10.41 -7.04 14.99
CA MET A 112 11.43 -8.01 15.38
C MET A 112 11.51 -8.06 16.91
N LYS A 113 11.04 -9.16 17.49
CA LYS A 113 10.85 -9.30 18.95
C LYS A 113 12.15 -9.18 19.75
N ASN A 114 13.26 -9.63 19.17
CA ASN A 114 14.60 -9.63 19.80
C ASN A 114 15.37 -8.33 19.52
N PHE A 115 14.72 -7.32 18.93
CA PHE A 115 15.30 -6.01 18.67
C PHE A 115 14.67 -4.97 19.60
N THR A 116 15.46 -3.98 19.97
CA THR A 116 14.93 -2.81 20.66
C THR A 116 14.01 -2.01 19.74
N ALA A 117 13.25 -1.09 20.29
CA ALA A 117 12.42 -0.16 19.52
C ALA A 117 13.25 0.63 18.49
N PHE A 118 14.40 1.15 18.92
CA PHE A 118 15.31 1.89 18.05
C PHE A 118 15.88 1.03 16.93
N GLU A 119 16.30 -0.21 17.22
CA GLU A 119 16.82 -1.14 16.21
C GLU A 119 15.74 -1.51 15.20
N ASN A 120 14.51 -1.76 15.63
CA ASN A 120 13.38 -2.02 14.72
C ASN A 120 13.17 -0.89 13.71
N VAL A 121 13.25 0.36 14.16
CA VAL A 121 13.02 1.52 13.29
C VAL A 121 14.24 1.80 12.41
N ALA A 122 15.45 1.77 12.97
CA ALA A 122 16.68 2.13 12.27
C ALA A 122 17.14 1.09 11.25
N PHE A 123 16.76 -0.18 11.40
CA PHE A 123 17.32 -1.32 10.68
C PHE A 123 17.23 -1.16 9.15
N THR A 124 16.06 -0.80 8.61
CA THR A 124 15.87 -0.64 7.15
C THR A 124 16.76 0.45 6.59
N ARG A 125 16.91 1.57 7.31
CA ARG A 125 17.79 2.65 6.90
C ARG A 125 19.25 2.25 6.93
N MET A 126 19.65 1.43 7.92
CA MET A 126 21.00 0.86 7.96
C MET A 126 21.26 -0.10 6.78
N LEU A 127 20.28 -0.90 6.37
CA LEU A 127 20.35 -1.72 5.15
C LEU A 127 20.52 -0.88 3.88
N GLN A 128 19.99 0.35 3.85
CA GLN A 128 20.20 1.30 2.77
C GLN A 128 21.59 1.94 2.77
N GLY A 129 22.47 1.57 3.73
CA GLY A 129 23.86 2.01 3.79
C GLY A 129 24.13 3.21 4.72
N PHE A 130 23.12 3.70 5.44
CA PHE A 130 23.33 4.77 6.42
C PHE A 130 23.99 4.24 7.70
N THR A 131 24.78 5.09 8.36
CA THR A 131 25.43 4.71 9.61
C THR A 131 24.41 4.50 10.74
N ARG A 132 24.77 3.65 11.72
CA ARG A 132 23.95 3.45 12.92
C ARG A 132 23.67 4.77 13.63
N PHE A 133 24.69 5.60 13.82
CA PHE A 133 24.56 6.89 14.48
C PHE A 133 23.52 7.80 13.81
N SER A 134 23.64 8.02 12.49
CA SER A 134 22.68 8.82 11.72
C SER A 134 21.26 8.23 11.77
N SER A 135 21.14 6.90 11.69
CA SER A 135 19.84 6.21 11.73
C SER A 135 19.19 6.37 13.10
N PHE A 136 19.93 6.24 14.18
CA PHE A 136 19.45 6.38 15.56
C PHE A 136 19.05 7.81 15.88
N GLN A 137 19.79 8.83 15.42
CA GLN A 137 19.38 10.24 15.58
C GLN A 137 18.03 10.51 14.92
N ARG A 138 17.83 10.03 13.68
CA ARG A 138 16.54 10.19 13.00
C ARG A 138 15.44 9.36 13.66
N THR A 139 15.76 8.15 14.16
CA THR A 139 14.81 7.35 14.94
C THR A 139 14.29 8.10 16.14
N LYS A 140 15.19 8.76 16.93
CA LYS A 140 14.78 9.56 18.08
C LYS A 140 13.75 10.61 17.69
N LYS A 141 14.04 11.40 16.65
CA LYS A 141 13.14 12.45 16.17
C LYS A 141 11.77 11.89 15.76
N ILE A 142 11.72 10.83 14.97
CA ILE A 142 10.44 10.27 14.51
C ILE A 142 9.63 9.64 15.65
N LEU A 143 10.29 9.08 16.67
CA LEU A 143 9.60 8.57 17.86
C LEU A 143 9.01 9.73 18.70
N GLU A 144 9.70 10.86 18.82
CA GLU A 144 9.17 12.08 19.45
C GLU A 144 7.93 12.59 18.70
N ASP A 145 8.01 12.69 17.37
CA ASP A 145 6.88 13.12 16.53
C ASP A 145 5.65 12.21 16.69
N LEU A 146 5.87 10.92 16.95
CA LEU A 146 4.81 9.91 17.16
C LEU A 146 4.36 9.76 18.62
N GLY A 147 4.81 10.63 19.55
CA GLY A 147 4.47 10.54 20.98
C GLY A 147 5.05 9.30 21.67
N LEU A 148 6.24 8.88 21.25
CA LEU A 148 7.02 7.78 21.82
C LEU A 148 8.35 8.28 22.42
N GLU A 149 8.43 9.54 22.83
CA GLU A 149 9.61 10.19 23.42
C GLU A 149 10.14 9.49 24.68
N HIS A 150 9.25 8.80 25.41
CA HIS A 150 9.60 8.01 26.60
C HIS A 150 10.29 6.69 26.28
N VAL A 151 10.33 6.28 25.01
CA VAL A 151 10.98 5.04 24.57
C VAL A 151 12.46 5.30 24.39
N ASN A 152 13.27 4.68 25.25
CA ASN A 152 14.74 4.76 25.15
C ASN A 152 15.34 3.69 24.22
N GLU A 153 16.62 3.82 23.92
CA GLU A 153 17.34 2.95 22.99
C GLU A 153 17.39 1.48 23.42
N SER A 154 17.26 1.18 24.71
CA SER A 154 17.32 -0.17 25.26
C SER A 154 15.94 -0.84 25.37
N ARG A 155 14.84 -0.10 25.17
CA ARG A 155 13.49 -0.61 25.32
C ARG A 155 13.17 -1.64 24.25
N MET A 156 12.79 -2.85 24.64
CA MET A 156 12.43 -3.91 23.69
C MET A 156 11.07 -3.61 23.04
N ALA A 157 10.95 -3.86 21.74
CA ALA A 157 9.72 -3.61 21.01
C ALA A 157 8.50 -4.37 21.57
N GLN A 158 8.71 -5.58 22.09
CA GLN A 158 7.66 -6.41 22.69
C GLN A 158 7.12 -5.88 24.03
N GLU A 159 7.83 -4.96 24.69
CA GLU A 159 7.41 -4.37 25.97
C GLU A 159 6.48 -3.16 25.80
N LEU A 160 6.24 -2.76 24.56
CA LEU A 160 5.35 -1.66 24.21
C LEU A 160 3.89 -2.13 24.16
N SER A 161 2.96 -1.23 24.47
CA SER A 161 1.53 -1.49 24.26
C SER A 161 1.19 -1.67 22.78
N GLY A 162 0.03 -2.27 22.45
CA GLY A 162 -0.37 -2.52 21.06
C GLY A 162 -0.37 -1.25 20.20
N GLY A 163 -0.92 -0.13 20.70
CA GLY A 163 -0.91 1.15 20.00
C GLY A 163 0.50 1.75 19.86
N GLN A 164 1.38 1.56 20.87
CA GLN A 164 2.78 1.95 20.76
C GLN A 164 3.54 1.12 19.72
N GLN A 165 3.27 -0.20 19.67
CA GLN A 165 3.84 -1.10 18.65
C GLN A 165 3.38 -0.71 17.24
N GLN A 166 2.12 -0.31 17.08
CA GLN A 166 1.60 0.18 15.79
C GLN A 166 2.33 1.45 15.34
N ARG A 167 2.47 2.44 16.23
CA ARG A 167 3.23 3.66 15.95
C ARG A 167 4.72 3.36 15.69
N LEU A 168 5.30 2.39 16.37
CA LEU A 168 6.68 1.94 16.13
C LEU A 168 6.83 1.30 14.73
N ALA A 169 5.88 0.44 14.33
CA ALA A 169 5.85 -0.15 12.99
C ALA A 169 5.69 0.93 11.90
N PHE A 170 4.90 1.95 12.16
CA PHE A 170 4.79 3.12 11.29
C PHE A 170 6.11 3.89 11.21
N ALA A 171 6.77 4.18 12.34
CA ALA A 171 8.09 4.82 12.36
C ALA A 171 9.11 4.06 11.52
N ARG A 172 9.14 2.72 11.65
CA ARG A 172 10.01 1.84 10.85
C ARG A 172 9.78 1.99 9.34
N ALA A 173 8.53 2.19 8.93
CA ALA A 173 8.18 2.31 7.53
C ALA A 173 8.51 3.69 6.95
N ILE A 174 8.38 4.77 7.73
CA ILE A 174 8.59 6.13 7.20
C ILE A 174 10.02 6.64 7.36
N LEU A 175 10.85 5.98 8.17
CA LEU A 175 12.24 6.42 8.40
C LEU A 175 13.16 6.24 7.18
N PRO A 176 13.14 5.09 6.45
CA PRO A 176 13.98 4.90 5.28
C PRO A 176 13.56 5.82 4.13
N ASP A 177 14.44 5.91 3.12
CA ASP A 177 14.09 6.54 1.87
C ASP A 177 13.28 5.56 1.01
N PHE A 178 12.24 6.04 0.32
CA PHE A 178 11.39 5.22 -0.54
C PHE A 178 10.75 6.06 -1.67
N THR A 179 10.41 5.38 -2.76
CA THR A 179 9.58 5.95 -3.83
C THR A 179 8.10 5.71 -3.54
N VAL A 180 7.77 4.55 -2.95
CA VAL A 180 6.40 4.17 -2.61
C VAL A 180 6.34 3.58 -1.21
N LEU A 181 5.42 4.08 -0.40
CA LEU A 181 5.01 3.43 0.85
C LEU A 181 3.69 2.68 0.61
N PHE A 182 3.69 1.40 0.92
CA PHE A 182 2.49 0.56 0.92
C PHE A 182 1.98 0.39 2.35
N GLY A 183 0.69 0.66 2.59
CA GLY A 183 0.05 0.53 3.89
C GLY A 183 -1.18 -0.36 3.82
N ASP A 184 -1.17 -1.49 4.55
CA ASP A 184 -2.36 -2.32 4.75
C ASP A 184 -2.96 -2.00 6.11
N GLU A 185 -4.03 -1.21 6.13
CA GLU A 185 -4.73 -0.72 7.32
C GLU A 185 -3.80 -0.09 8.38
N PRO A 186 -2.96 0.91 8.01
CA PRO A 186 -1.91 1.44 8.88
C PRO A 186 -2.41 2.06 10.19
N THR A 187 -3.70 2.39 10.27
CA THR A 187 -4.36 3.06 11.41
C THR A 187 -5.40 2.20 12.10
N GLY A 188 -5.61 0.94 11.67
CA GLY A 188 -6.72 0.10 12.10
C GLY A 188 -6.80 -0.20 13.63
N ASN A 189 -5.67 -0.10 14.34
CA ASN A 189 -5.60 -0.30 15.79
C ASN A 189 -5.33 1.00 16.59
N LEU A 190 -5.51 2.16 15.95
CA LEU A 190 -5.33 3.47 16.56
C LEU A 190 -6.70 4.11 16.85
N ASP A 191 -6.77 4.91 17.90
CA ASP A 191 -7.89 5.84 18.09
C ASP A 191 -7.86 6.94 17.02
N ALA A 192 -8.97 7.68 16.88
CA ALA A 192 -9.14 8.67 15.83
C ALA A 192 -8.05 9.77 15.85
N GLU A 193 -7.64 10.24 17.04
CA GLU A 193 -6.63 11.27 17.19
C GLU A 193 -5.26 10.78 16.73
N ASN A 194 -4.84 9.60 17.18
CA ASN A 194 -3.58 9.00 16.74
C ASN A 194 -3.60 8.61 15.26
N ALA A 195 -4.74 8.21 14.70
CA ALA A 195 -4.88 7.93 13.27
C ALA A 195 -4.64 9.19 12.42
N VAL A 196 -5.25 10.31 12.77
CA VAL A 196 -5.03 11.62 12.12
C VAL A 196 -3.56 12.04 12.24
N ARG A 197 -2.98 11.98 13.45
CA ARG A 197 -1.56 12.33 13.68
C ARG A 197 -0.60 11.53 12.81
N VAL A 198 -0.82 10.23 12.69
CA VAL A 198 -0.02 9.32 11.83
C VAL A 198 -0.13 9.73 10.36
N MET A 199 -1.32 10.06 9.90
CA MET A 199 -1.54 10.50 8.51
C MET A 199 -0.95 11.89 8.21
N ASP A 200 -0.96 12.80 9.18
CA ASP A 200 -0.30 14.10 9.06
C ASP A 200 1.23 13.95 8.95
N ILE A 201 1.82 13.09 9.79
CA ILE A 201 3.26 12.78 9.73
C ILE A 201 3.61 12.15 8.38
N LEU A 202 2.79 11.22 7.87
CA LEU A 202 3.00 10.64 6.54
C LEU A 202 2.94 11.71 5.45
N THR A 203 1.94 12.59 5.50
CA THR A 203 1.78 13.69 4.55
C THR A 203 2.99 14.61 4.56
N HIS A 204 3.47 14.99 5.73
CA HIS A 204 4.69 15.81 5.88
C HIS A 204 5.91 15.08 5.28
N LYS A 205 6.06 13.79 5.58
CA LYS A 205 7.16 12.97 5.06
C LYS A 205 7.16 12.87 3.52
N LEU A 206 5.98 12.70 2.92
CA LEU A 206 5.85 12.66 1.46
C LEU A 206 6.19 14.01 0.82
N ASN A 207 5.85 15.12 1.48
CA ASN A 207 6.19 16.46 1.02
C ASN A 207 7.69 16.77 1.12
N GLU A 208 8.40 16.17 2.10
CA GLU A 208 9.87 16.28 2.21
C GLU A 208 10.61 15.51 1.09
N HIS A 209 9.99 14.46 0.54
CA HIS A 209 10.56 13.59 -0.49
C HIS A 209 9.83 13.80 -1.81
N GLU A 210 10.36 14.68 -2.66
CA GLU A 210 9.77 15.01 -3.96
C GLU A 210 9.49 13.73 -4.78
N GLY A 211 8.24 13.55 -5.18
CA GLY A 211 7.79 12.42 -5.97
C GLY A 211 7.54 11.11 -5.18
N ALA A 212 7.70 11.09 -3.85
CA ALA A 212 7.29 9.93 -3.05
C ALA A 212 5.76 9.80 -3.00
N SER A 213 5.27 8.57 -3.02
CA SER A 213 3.85 8.25 -3.02
C SER A 213 3.48 7.32 -1.87
N ALA A 214 2.22 7.33 -1.47
CA ALA A 214 1.68 6.31 -0.56
C ALA A 214 0.48 5.61 -1.20
N ILE A 215 0.43 4.28 -1.10
CA ILE A 215 -0.70 3.46 -1.53
C ILE A 215 -1.21 2.73 -0.30
N ILE A 216 -2.42 3.08 0.13
CA ILE A 216 -2.99 2.69 1.43
C ILE A 216 -4.30 1.95 1.22
N VAL A 217 -4.41 0.75 1.76
CA VAL A 217 -5.68 0.05 1.93
C VAL A 217 -6.30 0.52 3.24
N SER A 218 -7.55 0.95 3.21
CA SER A 218 -8.28 1.36 4.41
C SER A 218 -9.75 0.93 4.36
N HIS A 219 -10.29 0.61 5.54
CA HIS A 219 -11.72 0.46 5.78
C HIS A 219 -12.37 1.74 6.33
N ASP A 220 -11.58 2.71 6.75
CA ASP A 220 -12.05 4.00 7.22
C ASP A 220 -12.23 4.96 6.03
N MET A 221 -13.50 5.10 5.60
CA MET A 221 -13.85 5.97 4.46
C MET A 221 -13.68 7.45 4.80
N HIS A 222 -13.90 7.83 6.07
CA HIS A 222 -13.71 9.21 6.50
C HIS A 222 -12.24 9.61 6.38
N LEU A 223 -11.34 8.77 6.91
CA LEU A 223 -9.90 8.98 6.82
C LEU A 223 -9.44 9.00 5.35
N ALA A 224 -9.96 8.07 4.52
CA ALA A 224 -9.62 8.02 3.11
C ALA A 224 -10.00 9.32 2.38
N VAL A 225 -11.24 9.82 2.55
CA VAL A 225 -11.70 11.06 1.92
C VAL A 225 -10.94 12.28 2.43
N SER A 226 -10.52 12.28 3.71
CA SER A 226 -9.83 13.42 4.32
C SER A 226 -8.36 13.55 3.88
N PHE A 227 -7.69 12.44 3.56
CA PHE A 227 -6.24 12.43 3.31
C PHE A 227 -5.84 12.07 1.89
N ALA A 228 -6.69 11.39 1.12
CA ALA A 228 -6.32 10.96 -0.22
C ALA A 228 -6.28 12.11 -1.24
N ASP A 229 -5.39 11.96 -2.21
CA ASP A 229 -5.42 12.72 -3.48
C ASP A 229 -6.16 11.92 -4.55
N VAL A 230 -6.12 10.57 -4.45
CA VAL A 230 -6.77 9.62 -5.36
C VAL A 230 -7.38 8.49 -4.56
N ILE A 231 -8.61 8.09 -4.89
CA ILE A 231 -9.27 6.91 -4.31
C ILE A 231 -9.60 5.90 -5.41
N ILE A 232 -9.19 4.66 -5.21
CA ILE A 232 -9.52 3.52 -6.08
C ILE A 232 -10.57 2.68 -5.37
N LYS A 233 -11.82 2.70 -5.87
CA LYS A 233 -12.91 1.86 -5.37
C LYS A 233 -12.97 0.57 -6.17
N ILE A 234 -12.53 -0.55 -5.60
CA ILE A 234 -12.61 -1.86 -6.28
C ILE A 234 -14.08 -2.27 -6.41
N ARG A 235 -14.51 -2.57 -7.64
CA ARG A 235 -15.86 -3.08 -7.90
C ARG A 235 -15.91 -4.59 -7.71
N LYS A 236 -16.97 -5.08 -7.12
CA LYS A 236 -17.26 -6.49 -7.00
C LYS A 236 -17.93 -6.99 -8.28
N CYS A 237 -17.38 -8.05 -8.86
CA CYS A 237 -17.98 -8.79 -9.94
C CYS A 237 -18.21 -10.23 -9.51
N ILE A 238 -19.24 -10.85 -10.06
CA ILE A 238 -19.59 -12.24 -9.79
C ILE A 238 -19.41 -13.02 -11.11
N ARG A 239 -18.59 -14.07 -11.08
CA ARG A 239 -18.52 -15.05 -12.15
C ARG A 239 -19.46 -16.19 -11.81
N PRO A 240 -20.49 -16.44 -12.62
CA PRO A 240 -21.41 -17.56 -12.38
C PRO A 240 -20.67 -18.89 -12.41
N LYS A 241 -21.17 -19.84 -11.65
CA LYS A 241 -20.68 -21.23 -11.60
C LYS A 241 -20.64 -21.85 -12.99
N GLN A 242 -19.60 -22.63 -13.26
CA GLN A 242 -19.45 -23.35 -14.52
C GLN A 242 -20.05 -24.77 -14.48
N GLN A 243 -20.15 -25.35 -13.28
CA GLN A 243 -20.77 -26.67 -13.03
C GLN A 243 -21.78 -26.60 -11.88
N GLU A 244 -22.73 -27.51 -11.83
CA GLU A 244 -23.81 -27.49 -10.82
C GLU A 244 -23.33 -27.53 -9.37
N ASN A 245 -22.16 -28.12 -9.11
CA ASN A 245 -21.55 -28.23 -7.78
C ASN A 245 -20.58 -27.09 -7.43
N ASP A 246 -20.35 -26.13 -8.31
CA ASP A 246 -19.50 -24.97 -8.06
C ASP A 246 -20.29 -23.86 -7.36
N GLU A 247 -19.60 -23.04 -6.57
CA GLU A 247 -20.13 -21.79 -6.03
C GLU A 247 -19.84 -20.63 -6.97
N ASP A 248 -20.70 -19.59 -6.93
CA ASP A 248 -20.42 -18.34 -7.60
C ASP A 248 -19.15 -17.70 -7.01
N ILE A 249 -18.23 -17.31 -7.89
CA ILE A 249 -16.95 -16.72 -7.47
C ILE A 249 -17.04 -15.20 -7.58
N SER A 250 -16.95 -14.52 -6.43
CA SER A 250 -16.79 -13.07 -6.41
C SER A 250 -15.31 -12.68 -6.56
N TYR A 251 -15.03 -11.67 -7.37
CA TYR A 251 -13.70 -11.12 -7.58
C TYR A 251 -13.74 -9.61 -7.75
N GLY A 252 -12.61 -8.94 -7.54
CA GLY A 252 -12.48 -7.51 -7.74
C GLY A 252 -12.17 -7.15 -9.17
N VAL A 253 -12.72 -6.02 -9.63
CA VAL A 253 -12.39 -5.41 -10.93
C VAL A 253 -11.99 -3.96 -10.73
N ILE A 254 -10.92 -3.55 -11.41
CA ILE A 254 -10.45 -2.17 -11.49
C ILE A 254 -10.35 -1.77 -12.96
N ASN A 255 -10.91 -0.61 -13.27
CA ASN A 255 -10.73 0.11 -14.53
C ASN A 255 -10.81 1.62 -14.27
N ASP A 256 -10.74 2.43 -15.30
CA ASP A 256 -10.74 3.91 -15.20
C ASP A 256 -11.91 4.46 -14.38
N THR A 257 -13.10 3.86 -14.47
CA THR A 257 -14.27 4.32 -13.71
C THR A 257 -14.18 4.05 -12.20
N CYS A 258 -13.21 3.26 -11.77
CA CYS A 258 -12.95 2.96 -10.36
C CYS A 258 -12.02 3.99 -9.69
N VAL A 259 -11.41 4.89 -10.47
CA VAL A 259 -10.37 5.83 -10.00
C VAL A 259 -10.96 7.22 -9.87
N TYR A 260 -11.01 7.73 -8.65
CA TYR A 260 -11.50 9.07 -8.32
C TYR A 260 -10.36 9.95 -7.88
N SER A 261 -10.22 11.11 -8.49
CA SER A 261 -9.22 12.13 -8.13
C SER A 261 -9.90 13.35 -7.51
N LEU A 262 -9.24 13.95 -6.54
CA LEU A 262 -9.68 15.21 -5.94
C LEU A 262 -9.19 16.38 -6.79
N VAL A 263 -10.13 17.10 -7.41
CA VAL A 263 -9.87 18.29 -8.24
C VAL A 263 -10.78 19.42 -7.75
N ASP A 264 -10.21 20.55 -7.35
CA ASP A 264 -10.96 21.72 -6.86
C ASP A 264 -12.01 21.39 -5.77
N ASN A 265 -11.65 20.54 -4.83
CA ASN A 265 -12.50 20.00 -3.76
C ASN A 265 -13.68 19.12 -4.24
N ILE A 266 -13.64 18.63 -5.46
CA ILE A 266 -14.62 17.69 -6.03
C ILE A 266 -13.91 16.36 -6.32
N TRP A 267 -14.50 15.27 -5.85
CA TRP A 267 -14.07 13.92 -6.22
C TRP A 267 -14.68 13.53 -7.56
N THR A 268 -13.84 13.20 -8.54
CA THR A 268 -14.30 12.88 -9.90
C THR A 268 -13.53 11.71 -10.50
N ASN A 269 -14.23 10.89 -11.29
CA ASN A 269 -13.64 9.88 -12.18
C ASN A 269 -13.79 10.25 -13.66
N GLY A 270 -14.15 11.54 -13.95
CA GLY A 270 -14.42 12.03 -15.29
C GLY A 270 -15.86 11.79 -15.77
N ILE A 271 -16.65 10.99 -15.06
CA ILE A 271 -18.08 10.70 -15.36
C ILE A 271 -18.96 11.19 -14.21
N GLU A 272 -18.59 10.84 -12.99
CA GLU A 272 -19.32 11.16 -11.76
C GLU A 272 -18.56 12.21 -10.95
N ASN A 273 -19.28 13.08 -10.26
CA ASN A 273 -18.72 14.13 -9.43
C ASN A 273 -19.41 14.16 -8.06
N TYR A 274 -18.62 14.26 -7.00
CA TYR A 274 -19.10 14.27 -5.63
C TYR A 274 -18.39 15.33 -4.79
N ASN A 275 -19.09 16.01 -3.89
CA ASN A 275 -18.44 16.67 -2.76
C ASN A 275 -17.94 15.60 -1.75
N SER A 276 -17.11 16.00 -0.80
CA SER A 276 -16.48 15.02 0.12
C SER A 276 -17.50 14.24 0.96
N THR A 277 -18.60 14.88 1.39
CA THR A 277 -19.65 14.23 2.20
C THR A 277 -20.41 13.18 1.39
N ASP A 278 -20.86 13.56 0.18
CA ASP A 278 -21.60 12.65 -0.70
C ASP A 278 -20.68 11.52 -1.19
N PHE A 279 -19.39 11.80 -1.40
CA PHE A 279 -18.42 10.81 -1.80
C PHE A 279 -18.17 9.78 -0.69
N GLU A 280 -18.04 10.20 0.56
CA GLU A 280 -17.95 9.27 1.68
C GLU A 280 -19.17 8.36 1.78
N LEU A 281 -20.38 8.91 1.61
CA LEU A 281 -21.62 8.13 1.56
C LEU A 281 -21.64 7.15 0.38
N PHE A 282 -21.17 7.58 -0.80
CA PHE A 282 -21.04 6.72 -1.98
C PHE A 282 -20.05 5.56 -1.74
N LEU A 283 -18.90 5.82 -1.10
CA LEU A 283 -17.93 4.79 -0.80
C LEU A 283 -18.45 3.73 0.17
N ARG A 284 -19.35 4.10 1.11
CA ARG A 284 -19.99 3.20 2.08
C ARG A 284 -21.07 2.31 1.47
N LYS A 285 -21.63 2.66 0.30
CA LYS A 285 -22.59 1.82 -0.40
C LYS A 285 -21.91 0.58 -0.97
N LYS A 286 -22.52 -0.59 -0.65
CA LYS A 286 -22.08 -1.91 -1.15
C LYS A 286 -22.37 -2.09 -2.63
#